data_512db246a1c885f1c455205d31343dd6
#
_entry.id   512db246a1c885f1c455205d31343dd6
#
_cell.length_a   1.000
_cell.length_b   1.000
_cell.length_c   1.000
_cell.angle_alpha   90.00
_cell.angle_beta   90.00
_cell.angle_gamma   90.00
#
_symmetry.space_group_name_H-M   'P 1'
#
loop_
_entity.id
_entity.type
_entity.pdbx_description
1 polymer ?
#
loop_
_entity_poly.entity_id
_entity_poly.type
_entity_poly.pdbx_seq_one_letter_code
_entity_poly.pdbx_strand_id
1 'polypeptide(L)'
;GEDIESEGQGRFSGSIEVDGKITAKSLEGRLGRKDSNVREGIEADYVDIRPGRNNWRDEGYLITSDIVGKEILLENVECNNVTGDKVTIMQGCRVNGHIKYRESVQVAPGTKMDSEPEKIE
;
A
#
# COMPACT_ATOMS: atom_id res chain seq x y z
N GLY A 1 6.85 1.50 19.79
CA GLY A 1 6.10 1.26 18.59
C GLY A 1 4.68 0.88 18.88
N GLU A 2 3.81 1.42 18.12
CA GLU A 2 2.38 1.26 18.32
C GLU A 2 1.73 0.74 17.06
N ASP A 3 0.97 -0.33 17.22
CA ASP A 3 0.13 -0.80 16.14
C ASP A 3 -1.14 0.04 16.11
N ILE A 4 -1.70 0.20 14.92
CA ILE A 4 -2.98 0.84 14.76
C ILE A 4 -3.98 -0.23 14.34
N GLU A 5 -5.05 -0.37 15.11
CA GLU A 5 -6.09 -1.36 14.82
C GLU A 5 -7.44 -0.69 14.75
N SER A 6 -8.22 -1.10 13.77
CA SER A 6 -9.58 -0.61 13.61
C SER A 6 -10.48 -1.78 13.23
N GLU A 7 -11.63 -1.89 13.89
CA GLU A 7 -12.57 -2.96 13.58
C GLU A 7 -13.38 -2.67 12.32
N GLY A 8 -13.30 -1.44 11.83
CA GLY A 8 -14.01 -1.05 10.63
C GLY A 8 -13.08 -0.35 9.67
N GLN A 9 -13.51 0.81 9.22
CA GLN A 9 -12.77 1.57 8.23
C GLN A 9 -11.73 2.45 8.90
N GLY A 10 -10.48 2.33 8.43
CA GLY A 10 -9.41 3.23 8.81
C GLY A 10 -9.19 4.23 7.70
N ARG A 11 -8.78 5.44 8.07
CA ARG A 11 -8.53 6.49 7.10
C ARG A 11 -7.45 7.41 7.60
N PHE A 12 -6.55 7.78 6.70
CA PHE A 12 -5.58 8.83 7.03
C PHE A 12 -5.40 9.74 5.84
N SER A 13 -4.95 10.96 6.15
CA SER A 13 -4.67 11.97 5.14
C SER A 13 -3.44 12.74 5.60
N GLY A 14 -2.55 13.03 4.66
CA GLY A 14 -1.29 13.67 5.00
C GLY A 14 -0.21 12.64 5.29
N SER A 15 0.83 13.06 5.99
CA SER A 15 1.96 12.18 6.29
C SER A 15 1.79 11.54 7.65
N ILE A 16 2.08 10.25 7.75
CA ILE A 16 1.95 9.52 9.02
C ILE A 16 3.22 8.72 9.28
N GLU A 17 3.45 8.43 10.56
CA GLU A 17 4.50 7.52 10.97
C GLU A 17 3.93 6.54 11.97
N VAL A 18 4.05 5.25 11.66
CA VAL A 18 3.56 4.19 12.51
C VAL A 18 4.70 3.20 12.72
N ASP A 19 5.12 3.02 13.96
CA ASP A 19 6.21 2.10 14.25
C ASP A 19 5.78 0.65 14.10
N GLY A 20 4.51 0.37 14.31
CA GLY A 20 3.98 -0.98 14.23
C GLY A 20 3.25 -1.23 12.93
N LYS A 21 2.14 -1.91 13.03
CA LYS A 21 1.36 -2.37 11.90
C LYS A 21 -0.02 -1.70 11.92
N ILE A 22 -0.57 -1.46 10.74
CA ILE A 22 -1.95 -0.99 10.62
C ILE A 22 -2.83 -2.19 10.27
N THR A 23 -3.85 -2.42 11.08
CA THR A 23 -4.83 -3.48 10.84
C THR A 23 -6.23 -2.86 10.82
N ALA A 24 -6.97 -3.12 9.76
CA ALA A 24 -8.32 -2.58 9.63
C ALA A 24 -9.10 -3.47 8.68
N LYS A 25 -10.42 -3.33 8.66
CA LYS A 25 -11.21 -4.00 7.65
C LYS A 25 -11.02 -3.31 6.32
N SER A 26 -10.99 -1.99 6.34
CA SER A 26 -10.82 -1.18 5.14
C SER A 26 -9.91 -0.03 5.50
N LEU A 27 -8.89 0.22 4.67
CA LEU A 27 -7.95 1.31 4.90
C LEU A 27 -7.91 2.20 3.69
N GLU A 28 -8.20 3.48 3.91
CA GLU A 28 -8.10 4.50 2.88
C GLU A 28 -7.03 5.51 3.28
N GLY A 29 -6.01 5.66 2.45
CA GLY A 29 -4.93 6.61 2.71
C GLY A 29 -4.77 7.59 1.58
N ARG A 30 -4.58 8.86 1.93
CA ARG A 30 -4.28 9.91 0.97
C ARG A 30 -2.98 10.57 1.39
N LEU A 31 -1.95 10.35 0.59
CA LEU A 31 -0.60 10.76 0.93
C LEU A 31 -0.43 12.27 0.79
N GLY A 32 0.35 12.86 1.68
CA GLY A 32 0.67 14.27 1.63
C GLY A 32 1.99 14.50 0.93
N ARG A 33 2.64 15.62 1.28
CA ARG A 33 3.89 16.02 0.64
C ARG A 33 5.09 15.24 1.15
N LYS A 34 5.06 14.85 2.40
CA LYS A 34 6.18 14.15 3.01
C LYS A 34 5.93 12.66 2.99
N ASP A 35 7.00 11.90 3.05
CA ASP A 35 6.88 10.46 3.09
C ASP A 35 6.21 10.00 4.37
N SER A 36 5.46 8.92 4.25
CA SER A 36 4.83 8.25 5.38
C SER A 36 5.51 6.91 5.60
N ASN A 37 5.52 6.45 6.84
CA ASN A 37 6.14 5.17 7.18
C ASN A 37 5.20 4.34 8.03
N VAL A 38 5.05 3.06 7.66
CA VAL A 38 4.37 2.07 8.49
C VAL A 38 5.32 0.89 8.56
N ARG A 39 6.07 0.79 9.64
CA ARG A 39 7.23 -0.10 9.70
C ARG A 39 6.92 -1.57 9.55
N GLU A 40 5.83 -2.03 10.14
CA GLU A 40 5.55 -3.47 10.19
C GLU A 40 4.51 -3.92 9.18
N GLY A 41 4.00 -3.01 8.38
CA GLY A 41 3.13 -3.39 7.29
C GLY A 41 1.67 -3.04 7.51
N ILE A 42 0.85 -3.47 6.54
CA ILE A 42 -0.57 -3.14 6.52
C ILE A 42 -1.35 -4.42 6.25
N GLU A 43 -2.40 -4.62 7.01
CA GLU A 43 -3.31 -5.74 6.80
C GLU A 43 -4.74 -5.24 6.85
N ALA A 44 -5.46 -5.38 5.74
CA ALA A 44 -6.85 -4.95 5.65
C ALA A 44 -7.50 -5.66 4.48
N ASP A 45 -8.81 -5.88 4.56
CA ASP A 45 -9.52 -6.49 3.43
C ASP A 45 -9.46 -5.58 2.20
N TYR A 46 -9.60 -4.29 2.41
CA TYR A 46 -9.56 -3.30 1.32
C TYR A 46 -8.51 -2.26 1.62
N VAL A 47 -7.57 -2.07 0.70
CA VAL A 47 -6.50 -1.10 0.83
C VAL A 47 -6.55 -0.16 -0.36
N ASP A 48 -6.66 1.15 -0.10
CA ASP A 48 -6.68 2.16 -1.14
C ASP A 48 -5.78 3.30 -0.70
N ILE A 49 -4.55 3.29 -1.20
CA ILE A 49 -3.55 4.29 -0.83
C ILE A 49 -3.10 4.99 -2.08
N ARG A 50 -3.32 6.30 -2.12
CA ARG A 50 -2.98 7.15 -3.26
C ARG A 50 -2.57 8.52 -2.77
N PRO A 51 -1.87 9.32 -3.62
CA PRO A 51 -1.59 10.70 -3.25
C PRO A 51 -2.87 11.52 -3.15
N GLY A 52 -2.86 12.50 -2.27
CA GLY A 52 -3.92 13.48 -2.22
C GLY A 52 -3.84 14.37 -3.46
N ARG A 53 -4.96 14.99 -3.81
CA ARG A 53 -5.05 15.73 -5.07
C ARG A 53 -4.55 17.16 -5.02
N ASN A 54 -4.20 17.62 -3.84
CA ASN A 54 -3.91 19.04 -3.70
C ASN A 54 -2.54 19.43 -4.19
N ASN A 55 -1.72 18.46 -4.56
CA ASN A 55 -0.39 18.74 -5.01
C ASN A 55 -0.02 17.90 -6.18
N TRP A 56 0.27 18.56 -7.26
CA TRP A 56 0.73 17.88 -8.45
C TRP A 56 2.26 17.85 -8.53
N ARG A 57 2.93 18.35 -7.48
CA ARG A 57 4.38 18.31 -7.33
C ARG A 57 4.69 17.76 -5.96
N ASP A 58 5.84 17.21 -5.78
CA ASP A 58 6.38 16.85 -4.46
C ASP A 58 5.42 16.02 -3.62
N GLU A 59 4.81 15.04 -4.22
CA GLU A 59 3.99 14.12 -3.47
C GLU A 59 4.88 13.14 -2.74
N GLY A 60 4.52 12.84 -1.48
CA GLY A 60 5.27 11.88 -0.70
C GLY A 60 4.90 10.45 -1.05
N TYR A 61 5.69 9.53 -0.51
CA TYR A 61 5.50 8.10 -0.70
C TYR A 61 5.13 7.46 0.62
N LEU A 62 4.41 6.35 0.54
CA LEU A 62 4.24 5.50 1.72
C LEU A 62 5.30 4.41 1.65
N ILE A 63 6.07 4.28 2.72
CA ILE A 63 7.10 3.25 2.82
C ILE A 63 6.65 2.28 3.90
N THR A 64 6.52 1.01 3.54
CA THR A 64 6.05 0.01 4.48
C THR A 64 6.73 -1.33 4.18
N SER A 65 6.40 -2.35 4.95
CA SER A 65 6.91 -3.70 4.74
C SER A 65 5.97 -4.48 3.86
N ASP A 66 5.13 -5.31 4.43
CA ASP A 66 4.23 -6.16 3.67
C ASP A 66 2.81 -5.59 3.70
N ILE A 67 2.09 -5.76 2.60
CA ILE A 67 0.70 -5.35 2.51
C ILE A 67 -0.11 -6.58 2.16
N VAL A 68 -1.11 -6.88 2.98
CA VAL A 68 -1.97 -8.05 2.82
C VAL A 68 -3.42 -7.62 2.83
N GLY A 69 -4.19 -8.10 1.86
CA GLY A 69 -5.60 -7.77 1.80
C GLY A 69 -6.33 -8.58 0.75
N LYS A 70 -7.58 -8.24 0.51
CA LYS A 70 -8.36 -8.84 -0.56
C LYS A 70 -8.29 -8.00 -1.82
N GLU A 71 -8.60 -6.72 -1.70
CA GLU A 71 -8.49 -5.78 -2.83
C GLU A 71 -7.52 -4.69 -2.43
N ILE A 72 -6.46 -4.55 -3.20
CA ILE A 72 -5.36 -3.64 -2.88
C ILE A 72 -5.12 -2.72 -4.07
N LEU A 73 -5.16 -1.42 -3.81
CA LEU A 73 -4.83 -0.41 -4.80
C LEU A 73 -3.78 0.52 -4.22
N LEU A 74 -2.65 0.62 -4.90
CA LEU A 74 -1.50 1.38 -4.40
C LEU A 74 -0.98 2.34 -5.46
N GLU A 75 -0.67 3.56 -5.01
CA GLU A 75 0.00 4.56 -5.83
C GLU A 75 0.99 5.31 -4.94
N ASN A 76 2.22 5.46 -5.41
CA ASN A 76 3.31 6.07 -4.63
C ASN A 76 3.60 5.30 -3.35
N VAL A 77 3.68 3.98 -3.45
CA VAL A 77 3.95 3.12 -2.30
C VAL A 77 5.21 2.31 -2.55
N GLU A 78 6.11 2.32 -1.59
CA GLU A 78 7.28 1.44 -1.59
C GLU A 78 7.09 0.40 -0.51
N CYS A 79 7.16 -0.87 -0.88
CA CYS A 79 6.90 -1.95 0.07
C CYS A 79 7.73 -3.18 -0.30
N ASN A 80 7.69 -4.19 0.56
CA ASN A 80 8.38 -5.44 0.29
C ASN A 80 7.48 -6.41 -0.46
N ASN A 81 6.46 -6.94 0.20
CA ASN A 81 5.58 -7.93 -0.42
C ASN A 81 4.14 -7.45 -0.44
N VAL A 82 3.42 -7.84 -1.48
CA VAL A 82 1.98 -7.53 -1.60
C VAL A 82 1.26 -8.85 -1.85
N THR A 83 0.24 -9.14 -1.05
CA THR A 83 -0.56 -10.34 -1.22
C THR A 83 -2.03 -9.99 -1.18
N GLY A 84 -2.77 -10.36 -2.21
CA GLY A 84 -4.18 -10.05 -2.27
C GLY A 84 -4.91 -10.87 -3.32
N ASP A 85 -6.23 -10.75 -3.33
CA ASP A 85 -7.03 -11.39 -4.37
C ASP A 85 -6.99 -10.56 -5.64
N LYS A 86 -7.25 -9.27 -5.53
CA LYS A 86 -7.15 -8.33 -6.64
C LYS A 86 -6.15 -7.25 -6.27
N VAL A 87 -5.10 -7.14 -7.05
CA VAL A 87 -4.00 -6.23 -6.76
C VAL A 87 -3.84 -5.25 -7.91
N THR A 88 -3.88 -3.97 -7.61
CA THR A 88 -3.67 -2.92 -8.60
C THR A 88 -2.51 -2.05 -8.14
N ILE A 89 -1.44 -2.06 -8.92
CA ILE A 89 -0.24 -1.26 -8.65
C ILE A 89 -0.20 -0.14 -9.66
N MET A 90 -0.39 1.08 -9.18
CA MET A 90 -0.40 2.25 -10.04
C MET A 90 0.98 2.88 -10.09
N GLN A 91 1.08 4.08 -10.65
CA GLN A 91 2.37 4.72 -10.87
C GLN A 91 3.06 5.06 -9.56
N GLY A 92 4.37 5.12 -9.61
CA GLY A 92 5.18 5.55 -8.47
C GLY A 92 5.43 4.49 -7.43
N CYS A 93 5.03 3.25 -7.70
CA CYS A 93 5.23 2.18 -6.73
C CYS A 93 6.57 1.47 -6.94
N ARG A 94 7.09 0.92 -5.85
CA ARG A 94 8.26 0.08 -5.87
C ARG A 94 8.02 -1.10 -4.94
N VAL A 95 8.13 -2.30 -5.49
CA VAL A 95 7.93 -3.53 -4.72
C VAL A 95 9.26 -4.27 -4.68
N ASN A 96 9.86 -4.30 -3.49
CA ASN A 96 11.18 -4.90 -3.31
C ASN A 96 11.14 -6.41 -3.16
N GLY A 97 9.97 -6.96 -2.87
CA GLY A 97 9.81 -8.41 -2.72
C GLY A 97 8.91 -8.96 -3.82
N HIS A 98 7.86 -9.64 -3.41
CA HIS A 98 6.98 -10.34 -4.35
C HIS A 98 5.56 -9.79 -4.32
N ILE A 99 4.91 -9.84 -5.48
CA ILE A 99 3.48 -9.57 -5.58
C ILE A 99 2.80 -10.92 -5.81
N LYS A 100 1.89 -11.29 -4.92
CA LYS A 100 1.14 -12.54 -5.03
C LYS A 100 -0.35 -12.23 -5.09
N TYR A 101 -1.04 -12.80 -6.07
CA TYR A 101 -2.46 -12.52 -6.26
C TYR A 101 -3.22 -13.81 -6.54
N ARG A 102 -4.53 -13.78 -6.21
CA ARG A 102 -5.38 -14.95 -6.44
C ARG A 102 -6.27 -14.80 -7.64
N GLU A 103 -6.80 -13.62 -7.91
CA GLU A 103 -7.75 -13.41 -8.99
C GLU A 103 -7.16 -12.60 -10.12
N SER A 104 -6.65 -11.41 -9.83
CA SER A 104 -6.15 -10.54 -10.88
C SER A 104 -5.08 -9.62 -10.36
N VAL A 105 -4.24 -9.16 -11.28
CA VAL A 105 -3.21 -8.18 -10.97
C VAL A 105 -3.08 -7.21 -12.13
N GLN A 106 -2.93 -5.93 -11.82
CA GLN A 106 -2.61 -4.90 -12.80
C GLN A 106 -1.43 -4.10 -12.27
N VAL A 107 -0.45 -3.89 -13.12
CA VAL A 107 0.76 -3.17 -12.74
C VAL A 107 1.04 -2.11 -13.78
N ALA A 108 1.20 -0.86 -13.33
CA ALA A 108 1.48 0.24 -14.22
C ALA A 108 2.83 0.06 -14.91
N PRO A 109 2.96 0.50 -16.16
CA PRO A 109 4.24 0.43 -16.85
C PRO A 109 5.32 1.18 -16.07
N GLY A 110 6.52 0.63 -16.05
CA GLY A 110 7.64 1.27 -15.38
C GLY A 110 7.72 1.03 -13.88
N THR A 111 6.81 0.25 -13.33
CA THR A 111 6.86 -0.10 -11.91
C THR A 111 8.12 -0.91 -11.62
N LYS A 112 8.81 -0.55 -10.53
CA LYS A 112 10.03 -1.24 -10.15
C LYS A 112 9.68 -2.43 -9.27
N MET A 113 10.05 -3.61 -9.74
CA MET A 113 9.79 -4.87 -9.04
C MET A 113 11.00 -5.77 -9.17
N ASP A 114 11.28 -6.53 -8.11
CA ASP A 114 12.37 -7.50 -8.17
C ASP A 114 11.97 -8.76 -8.92
N SER A 115 10.69 -9.06 -8.95
CA SER A 115 10.18 -10.23 -9.66
C SER A 115 8.80 -9.95 -10.19
N GLU A 116 8.35 -10.73 -11.16
CA GLU A 116 7.03 -10.56 -11.74
C GLU A 116 5.96 -11.05 -10.78
N PRO A 117 4.73 -10.49 -10.89
CA PRO A 117 3.63 -10.97 -10.06
C PRO A 117 3.38 -12.45 -10.24
N GLU A 118 3.02 -13.10 -9.16
CA GLU A 118 2.81 -14.55 -9.14
C GLU A 118 1.39 -14.84 -8.70
N LYS A 119 0.69 -15.65 -9.47
CA LYS A 119 -0.64 -16.08 -9.10
C LYS A 119 -0.58 -17.22 -8.10
N ILE A 120 -1.36 -17.11 -7.04
CA ILE A 120 -1.45 -18.14 -6.01
C ILE A 120 -2.90 -18.59 -5.88
N GLU A 121 -3.08 -19.74 -5.31
CA GLU A 121 -4.42 -20.28 -5.14
C GLU A 121 -4.95 -20.02 -3.76
#